data_58ad98e1ecdba53a0c93b7f7d3722e54
#
_entry.id   58ad98e1ecdba53a0c93b7f7d3722e54
#
_cell.length_a   1.000
_cell.length_b   1.000
_cell.length_c   1.000
_cell.angle_alpha   90.00
_cell.angle_beta   90.00
_cell.angle_gamma   90.00
#
_symmetry.space_group_name_H-M   'P 1'
#
loop_
_entity.id
_entity.type
_entity.pdbx_description
1 polymer ?
#
loop_
_entity_poly.entity_id
_entity_poly.type
_entity_poly.pdbx_seq_one_letter_code
_entity_poly.pdbx_strand_id
1 'polypeptide(L)'
;GPAGTAWLRLTFGALIFVLIGRPTLSEYSRRDLQFAVVLGVVSGLMTVAFLCALQRLPLGTAVAIEFLGPLGVAVVRAHSRKALIWPIMAFLGVVAITQPWTGQIDLIGVLFACLAGSGWGAYILLTQRIGDVFSGLKGLAITIPIAAVVAGFIGLPQAWGHITVPVLAISLGLA
;
A
#
# COMPACT_ATOMS: atom_id res chain seq x y z
N GLY A 1 -16.60 1.39 -6.74
CA GLY A 1 -16.11 1.91 -5.45
C GLY A 1 -14.59 1.74 -5.30
N PRO A 2 -13.93 2.37 -4.29
CA PRO A 2 -12.48 2.44 -4.18
C PRO A 2 -11.83 1.07 -3.95
N ALA A 3 -12.47 0.21 -3.15
CA ALA A 3 -11.94 -1.14 -2.92
C ALA A 3 -12.02 -2.00 -4.21
N GLY A 4 -13.03 -1.77 -5.04
CA GLY A 4 -13.12 -2.42 -6.37
C GLY A 4 -11.98 -2.00 -7.30
N THR A 5 -11.64 -0.71 -7.31
CA THR A 5 -10.51 -0.19 -8.08
C THR A 5 -9.17 -0.75 -7.57
N ALA A 6 -9.00 -0.80 -6.24
CA ALA A 6 -7.81 -1.41 -5.62
C ALA A 6 -7.67 -2.88 -6.03
N TRP A 7 -8.76 -3.63 -5.94
CA TRP A 7 -8.78 -5.04 -6.30
C TRP A 7 -8.42 -5.29 -7.77
N LEU A 8 -9.04 -4.58 -8.70
CA LEU A 8 -8.74 -4.71 -10.13
C LEU A 8 -7.27 -4.40 -10.42
N ARG A 9 -6.75 -3.30 -9.88
CA ARG A 9 -5.36 -2.89 -10.08
C ARG A 9 -4.38 -3.93 -9.53
N LEU A 10 -4.61 -4.43 -8.31
CA LEU A 10 -3.80 -5.48 -7.71
C LEU A 10 -3.90 -6.82 -8.45
N THR A 11 -5.08 -7.14 -9.01
CA THR A 11 -5.28 -8.36 -9.78
C THR A 11 -4.51 -8.32 -11.10
N PHE A 12 -4.58 -7.22 -11.84
CA PHE A 12 -3.78 -7.06 -13.07
C PHE A 12 -2.28 -7.04 -12.76
N GLY A 13 -1.84 -6.32 -11.72
CA GLY A 13 -0.47 -6.35 -11.25
C GLY A 13 -0.02 -7.77 -10.87
N ALA A 14 -0.86 -8.53 -10.17
CA ALA A 14 -0.58 -9.91 -9.81
C ALA A 14 -0.36 -10.79 -11.05
N LEU A 15 -1.24 -10.69 -12.06
CA LEU A 15 -1.09 -11.43 -13.31
C LEU A 15 0.22 -11.10 -14.01
N ILE A 16 0.56 -9.82 -14.13
CA ILE A 16 1.79 -9.35 -14.77
C ILE A 16 3.02 -9.91 -14.02
N PHE A 17 3.06 -9.73 -12.69
CA PHE A 17 4.22 -10.16 -11.90
C PHE A 17 4.36 -11.69 -11.83
N VAL A 18 3.28 -12.44 -11.80
CA VAL A 18 3.34 -13.91 -11.84
C VAL A 18 3.84 -14.41 -13.19
N LEU A 19 3.38 -13.81 -14.29
CA LEU A 19 3.81 -14.19 -15.64
C LEU A 19 5.30 -13.89 -15.89
N ILE A 20 5.78 -12.74 -15.40
CA ILE A 20 7.19 -12.32 -15.57
C ILE A 20 8.09 -13.00 -14.54
N GLY A 21 7.69 -12.98 -13.28
CA GLY A 21 8.51 -13.46 -12.15
C GLY A 21 8.59 -14.97 -12.01
N ARG A 22 7.58 -15.71 -12.51
CA ARG A 22 7.48 -17.19 -12.48
C ARG A 22 7.99 -17.78 -11.16
N PRO A 23 7.41 -17.41 -10.02
CA PRO A 23 7.93 -17.79 -8.72
C PRO A 23 7.82 -19.30 -8.50
N THR A 24 8.91 -19.94 -8.12
CA THR A 24 8.94 -21.37 -7.76
C THR A 24 8.83 -21.47 -6.25
N LEU A 25 7.62 -21.73 -5.72
CA LEU A 25 7.35 -21.72 -4.27
C LEU A 25 8.20 -22.73 -3.49
N SER A 26 8.67 -23.81 -4.13
CA SER A 26 9.54 -24.82 -3.53
C SER A 26 10.94 -24.32 -3.20
N GLU A 27 11.38 -23.19 -3.75
CA GLU A 27 12.69 -22.58 -3.46
C GLU A 27 12.71 -21.86 -2.10
N TYR A 28 11.53 -21.60 -1.49
CA TYR A 28 11.40 -20.78 -0.30
C TYR A 28 11.04 -21.60 0.93
N SER A 29 11.61 -21.23 2.07
CA SER A 29 11.25 -21.85 3.35
C SER A 29 9.80 -21.50 3.76
N ARG A 30 9.20 -22.32 4.64
CA ARG A 30 7.87 -22.01 5.19
C ARG A 30 7.84 -20.64 5.89
N ARG A 31 8.95 -20.26 6.52
CA ARG A 31 9.07 -18.96 7.21
C ARG A 31 9.07 -17.81 6.23
N ASP A 32 9.76 -17.95 5.11
CA ASP A 32 9.81 -16.92 4.07
C ASP A 32 8.42 -16.70 3.44
N LEU A 33 7.71 -17.80 3.17
CA LEU A 33 6.34 -17.73 2.67
C LEU A 33 5.38 -17.08 3.68
N GLN A 34 5.53 -17.34 4.98
CA GLN A 34 4.74 -16.66 6.02
C GLN A 34 4.97 -15.15 6.00
N PHE A 35 6.23 -14.71 5.89
CA PHE A 35 6.55 -13.28 5.76
C PHE A 35 5.96 -12.68 4.48
N ALA A 36 6.03 -13.40 3.36
CA ALA A 36 5.42 -12.95 2.10
C ALA A 36 3.89 -12.82 2.22
N VAL A 37 3.24 -13.74 2.93
CA VAL A 37 1.80 -13.67 3.22
C VAL A 37 1.49 -12.44 4.06
N VAL A 38 2.21 -12.21 5.16
CA VAL A 38 2.01 -11.03 6.01
C VAL A 38 2.23 -9.75 5.22
N LEU A 39 3.29 -9.68 4.41
CA LEU A 39 3.56 -8.51 3.55
C LEU A 39 2.44 -8.27 2.54
N GLY A 40 1.95 -9.33 1.88
CA GLY A 40 0.84 -9.24 0.94
C GLY A 40 -0.46 -8.78 1.61
N VAL A 41 -0.78 -9.30 2.80
CA VAL A 41 -1.94 -8.87 3.60
C VAL A 41 -1.84 -7.39 3.97
N VAL A 42 -0.70 -6.96 4.51
CA VAL A 42 -0.46 -5.57 4.87
C VAL A 42 -0.59 -4.66 3.64
N SER A 43 0.00 -5.07 2.51
CA SER A 43 -0.05 -4.33 1.24
C SER A 43 -1.49 -4.18 0.71
N GLY A 44 -2.28 -5.25 0.76
CA GLY A 44 -3.69 -5.22 0.35
C GLY A 44 -4.53 -4.32 1.24
N LEU A 45 -4.40 -4.47 2.56
CA LEU A 45 -5.17 -3.68 3.53
C LEU A 45 -4.82 -2.19 3.47
N MET A 46 -3.54 -1.83 3.40
CA MET A 46 -3.14 -0.42 3.31
C MET A 46 -3.66 0.23 2.02
N THR A 47 -3.62 -0.49 0.88
CA THR A 47 -4.12 0.02 -0.39
C THR A 47 -5.63 0.29 -0.34
N VAL A 48 -6.40 -0.65 0.21
CA VAL A 48 -7.84 -0.47 0.38
C VAL A 48 -8.13 0.67 1.36
N ALA A 49 -7.44 0.73 2.49
CA ALA A 49 -7.61 1.78 3.49
C ALA A 49 -7.32 3.16 2.90
N PHE A 50 -6.23 3.31 2.15
CA PHE A 50 -5.89 4.58 1.49
C PHE A 50 -6.98 5.04 0.51
N LEU A 51 -7.47 4.13 -0.34
CA LEU A 51 -8.54 4.48 -1.27
C LEU A 51 -9.87 4.79 -0.56
N CYS A 52 -10.17 4.17 0.58
CA CYS A 52 -11.30 4.55 1.43
C CYS A 52 -11.10 5.94 2.06
N ALA A 53 -9.87 6.29 2.46
CA ALA A 53 -9.55 7.64 2.95
C ALA A 53 -9.78 8.70 1.88
N LEU A 54 -9.35 8.44 0.64
CA LEU A 54 -9.51 9.36 -0.50
C LEU A 54 -10.95 9.67 -0.88
N GLN A 55 -11.90 8.82 -0.51
CA GLN A 55 -13.32 9.13 -0.70
C GLN A 55 -13.89 10.13 0.29
N ARG A 56 -13.19 10.36 1.40
CA ARG A 56 -13.66 11.13 2.54
C ARG A 56 -12.82 12.36 2.84
N LEU A 57 -11.58 12.35 2.38
CA LEU A 57 -10.62 13.42 2.61
C LEU A 57 -10.11 13.99 1.29
N PRO A 58 -9.77 15.27 1.24
CA PRO A 58 -8.97 15.82 0.17
C PRO A 58 -7.67 15.02 0.01
N LEU A 59 -7.23 14.81 -1.24
CA LEU A 59 -6.02 14.04 -1.55
C LEU A 59 -4.81 14.48 -0.70
N GLY A 60 -4.61 15.79 -0.59
CA GLY A 60 -3.50 16.35 0.19
C GLY A 60 -3.53 15.93 1.65
N THR A 61 -4.70 16.00 2.30
CA THR A 61 -4.88 15.59 3.69
C THR A 61 -4.64 14.10 3.88
N ALA A 62 -5.20 13.25 3.00
CA ALA A 62 -5.01 11.81 3.07
C ALA A 62 -3.54 11.42 2.92
N VAL A 63 -2.84 11.99 1.93
CA VAL A 63 -1.40 11.76 1.69
C VAL A 63 -0.57 12.26 2.86
N ALA A 64 -0.85 13.44 3.42
CA ALA A 64 -0.11 13.97 4.57
C ALA A 64 -0.17 13.03 5.78
N ILE A 65 -1.36 12.49 6.07
CA ILE A 65 -1.57 11.56 7.19
C ILE A 65 -0.90 10.21 6.89
N GLU A 66 -1.06 9.67 5.69
CA GLU A 66 -0.43 8.41 5.29
C GLU A 66 1.10 8.48 5.39
N PHE A 67 1.69 9.62 5.03
CA PHE A 67 3.13 9.83 5.09
C PHE A 67 3.71 9.81 6.52
N LEU A 68 2.88 9.96 7.55
CA LEU A 68 3.32 9.81 8.95
C LEU A 68 3.85 8.40 9.23
N GLY A 69 3.40 7.37 8.51
CA GLY A 69 3.91 6.01 8.65
C GLY A 69 5.41 5.89 8.30
N PRO A 70 5.83 6.16 7.05
CA PRO A 70 7.24 6.21 6.66
C PRO A 70 8.09 7.16 7.53
N LEU A 71 7.56 8.33 7.86
CA LEU A 71 8.26 9.29 8.72
C LEU A 71 8.47 8.74 10.13
N GLY A 72 7.46 8.08 10.70
CA GLY A 72 7.57 7.39 11.99
C GLY A 72 8.67 6.34 11.98
N VAL A 73 8.74 5.51 10.92
CA VAL A 73 9.83 4.53 10.75
C VAL A 73 11.19 5.22 10.66
N ALA A 74 11.29 6.32 9.92
CA ALA A 74 12.54 7.08 9.79
C ALA A 74 12.99 7.68 11.13
N VAL A 75 12.05 8.19 11.94
CA VAL A 75 12.33 8.74 13.28
C VAL A 75 12.81 7.63 14.23
N VAL A 76 12.09 6.51 14.28
CA VAL A 76 12.45 5.36 15.18
C VAL A 76 13.81 4.77 14.79
N ARG A 77 14.17 4.81 13.52
CA ARG A 77 15.44 4.30 13.01
C ARG A 77 16.57 5.31 12.96
N ALA A 78 16.33 6.56 13.36
CA ALA A 78 17.35 7.58 13.39
C ALA A 78 18.44 7.24 14.44
N HIS A 79 19.67 7.07 13.99
CA HIS A 79 20.80 6.71 14.84
C HIS A 79 21.42 7.94 15.55
N SER A 80 20.99 9.15 15.22
CA SER A 80 21.49 10.37 15.83
C SER A 80 20.43 11.49 15.79
N ARG A 81 20.54 12.43 16.75
CA ARG A 81 19.66 13.62 16.73
C ARG A 81 19.77 14.44 15.44
N LYS A 82 20.95 14.48 14.83
CA LYS A 82 21.16 15.15 13.54
C LYS A 82 20.40 14.47 12.40
N ALA A 83 20.24 13.15 12.45
CA ALA A 83 19.49 12.41 11.44
C ALA A 83 17.99 12.72 11.47
N LEU A 84 17.44 13.21 12.58
CA LEU A 84 16.04 13.62 12.71
C LEU A 84 15.69 14.84 11.85
N ILE A 85 16.68 15.63 11.43
CA ILE A 85 16.41 16.80 10.57
C ILE A 85 15.75 16.41 9.26
N TRP A 86 16.13 15.26 8.68
CA TRP A 86 15.61 14.79 7.40
C TRP A 86 14.11 14.44 7.43
N PRO A 87 13.63 13.60 8.38
CA PRO A 87 12.20 13.35 8.54
C PRO A 87 11.40 14.62 8.85
N ILE A 88 11.94 15.54 9.65
CA ILE A 88 11.26 16.80 9.96
C ILE A 88 11.13 17.66 8.70
N MET A 89 12.19 17.82 7.92
CA MET A 89 12.14 18.58 6.66
C MET A 89 11.17 17.92 5.66
N ALA A 90 11.18 16.59 5.56
CA ALA A 90 10.25 15.86 4.71
C ALA A 90 8.79 16.10 5.15
N PHE A 91 8.52 16.04 6.46
CA PHE A 91 7.19 16.32 7.01
C PHE A 91 6.74 17.75 6.68
N LEU A 92 7.59 18.75 6.90
CA LEU A 92 7.29 20.14 6.57
C LEU A 92 7.03 20.32 5.07
N GLY A 93 7.81 19.65 4.22
CA GLY A 93 7.59 19.65 2.77
C GLY A 93 6.24 19.06 2.38
N VAL A 94 5.87 17.91 2.95
CA VAL A 94 4.57 17.27 2.72
C VAL A 94 3.44 18.21 3.17
N VAL A 95 3.52 18.77 4.37
CA VAL A 95 2.52 19.71 4.91
C VAL A 95 2.40 20.96 4.03
N ALA A 96 3.52 21.51 3.56
CA ALA A 96 3.53 22.71 2.70
C ALA A 96 2.87 22.44 1.34
N ILE A 97 3.12 21.27 0.72
CA ILE A 97 2.56 20.91 -0.59
C ILE A 97 1.09 20.53 -0.47
N THR A 98 0.74 19.76 0.55
CA THR A 98 -0.59 19.16 0.67
C THR A 98 -1.60 20.08 1.32
N GLN A 99 -1.16 21.09 2.09
CA GLN A 99 -2.01 22.07 2.81
C GLN A 99 -3.23 21.38 3.48
N PRO A 100 -3.02 20.43 4.41
CA PRO A 100 -4.08 19.53 4.90
C PRO A 100 -5.23 20.25 5.63
N TRP A 101 -5.07 21.55 5.94
CA TRP A 101 -6.08 22.38 6.59
C TRP A 101 -7.11 23.00 5.64
N THR A 102 -6.98 22.82 4.32
CA THR A 102 -7.84 23.47 3.31
C THR A 102 -9.16 22.75 3.07
N GLY A 103 -9.43 21.62 3.72
CA GLY A 103 -10.64 20.82 3.53
C GLY A 103 -11.42 20.56 4.80
N GLN A 104 -12.64 20.03 4.64
CA GLN A 104 -13.40 19.50 5.78
C GLN A 104 -12.77 18.19 6.26
N ILE A 105 -12.66 18.02 7.57
CA ILE A 105 -12.06 16.82 8.18
C ILE A 105 -13.17 15.83 8.50
N ASP A 106 -13.21 14.70 7.79
CA ASP A 106 -14.01 13.53 8.13
C ASP A 106 -13.17 12.59 9.01
N LEU A 107 -13.62 12.37 10.24
CA LEU A 107 -12.91 11.54 11.22
C LEU A 107 -12.72 10.09 10.75
N ILE A 108 -13.71 9.53 10.04
CA ILE A 108 -13.63 8.18 9.48
C ILE A 108 -12.57 8.14 8.39
N GLY A 109 -12.49 9.18 7.56
CA GLY A 109 -11.44 9.33 6.56
C GLY A 109 -10.05 9.41 7.18
N VAL A 110 -9.90 10.15 8.29
CA VAL A 110 -8.64 10.22 9.06
C VAL A 110 -8.26 8.85 9.62
N LEU A 111 -9.20 8.08 10.16
CA LEU A 111 -8.93 6.73 10.66
C LEU A 111 -8.43 5.81 9.54
N PHE A 112 -9.04 5.86 8.36
CA PHE A 112 -8.56 5.10 7.20
C PHE A 112 -7.16 5.55 6.74
N ALA A 113 -6.88 6.85 6.72
CA ALA A 113 -5.56 7.36 6.37
C ALA A 113 -4.47 6.95 7.39
N CYS A 114 -4.79 6.98 8.69
CA CYS A 114 -3.91 6.48 9.75
C CYS A 114 -3.65 4.97 9.63
N LEU A 115 -4.68 4.19 9.30
CA LEU A 115 -4.53 2.75 9.05
C LEU A 115 -3.63 2.49 7.85
N ALA A 116 -3.81 3.23 6.76
CA ALA A 116 -2.97 3.14 5.58
C ALA A 116 -1.50 3.51 5.90
N GLY A 117 -1.27 4.62 6.61
CA GLY A 117 0.07 5.05 7.03
C GLY A 117 0.75 4.04 7.94
N SER A 118 0.03 3.49 8.92
CA SER A 118 0.55 2.42 9.79
C SER A 118 0.91 1.17 9.00
N GLY A 119 0.06 0.80 8.03
CA GLY A 119 0.33 -0.28 7.09
C GLY A 119 1.58 -0.02 6.25
N TRP A 120 1.77 1.22 5.77
CA TRP A 120 2.97 1.58 5.01
C TRP A 120 4.24 1.51 5.86
N GLY A 121 4.20 1.99 7.11
CA GLY A 121 5.29 1.81 8.07
C GLY A 121 5.64 0.33 8.30
N ALA A 122 4.62 -0.50 8.52
CA ALA A 122 4.80 -1.95 8.67
C ALA A 122 5.36 -2.60 7.38
N TYR A 123 4.87 -2.19 6.22
CA TYR A 123 5.37 -2.64 4.91
C TYR A 123 6.87 -2.37 4.76
N ILE A 124 7.33 -1.15 5.09
CA ILE A 124 8.75 -0.79 5.02
C ILE A 124 9.59 -1.70 5.94
N LEU A 125 9.13 -1.93 7.18
CA LEU A 125 9.85 -2.78 8.14
C LEU A 125 9.90 -4.24 7.70
N LEU A 126 8.80 -4.76 7.15
CA LEU A 126 8.71 -6.13 6.64
C LEU A 126 9.58 -6.31 5.39
N THR A 127 9.52 -5.38 4.45
CA THR A 127 10.28 -5.44 3.20
C THR A 127 11.78 -5.44 3.45
N GLN A 128 12.26 -4.69 4.44
CA GLN A 128 13.67 -4.70 4.83
C GLN A 128 14.14 -6.07 5.34
N ARG A 129 13.26 -6.84 6.01
CA ARG A 129 13.58 -8.19 6.49
C ARG A 129 13.51 -9.25 5.40
N ILE A 130 12.70 -9.01 4.39
CA ILE A 130 12.42 -9.98 3.32
C ILE A 130 13.34 -9.73 2.11
N GLY A 131 13.84 -8.50 1.93
CA GLY A 131 14.61 -8.09 0.77
C GLY A 131 15.88 -8.92 0.51
N ASP A 132 16.45 -9.50 1.57
CA ASP A 132 17.62 -10.40 1.46
C ASP A 132 17.24 -11.81 0.96
N VAL A 133 15.98 -12.21 1.11
CA VAL A 133 15.49 -13.56 0.77
C VAL A 133 14.82 -13.58 -0.60
N PHE A 134 14.02 -12.56 -0.90
CA PHE A 134 13.27 -12.47 -2.17
C PHE A 134 13.97 -11.50 -3.11
N SER A 135 14.71 -12.03 -4.06
CA SER A 135 15.36 -11.19 -5.08
C SER A 135 14.34 -10.64 -6.10
N GLY A 136 14.21 -9.31 -6.15
CA GLY A 136 13.56 -8.60 -7.24
C GLY A 136 12.11 -9.00 -7.51
N LEU A 137 11.80 -9.34 -8.75
CA LEU A 137 10.44 -9.62 -9.24
C LEU A 137 9.78 -10.87 -8.63
N LYS A 138 10.56 -11.86 -8.16
CA LYS A 138 10.02 -13.08 -7.54
C LYS A 138 9.25 -12.77 -6.25
N GLY A 139 9.75 -11.83 -5.43
CA GLY A 139 9.06 -11.39 -4.21
C GLY A 139 7.71 -10.75 -4.50
N LEU A 140 7.67 -9.85 -5.49
CA LEU A 140 6.44 -9.20 -5.93
C LEU A 140 5.45 -10.21 -6.53
N ALA A 141 5.94 -11.19 -7.28
CA ALA A 141 5.13 -12.25 -7.86
C ALA A 141 4.45 -13.16 -6.82
N ILE A 142 4.90 -13.16 -5.56
CA ILE A 142 4.26 -13.86 -4.45
C ILE A 142 3.37 -12.90 -3.64
N THR A 143 3.84 -11.70 -3.33
CA THR A 143 3.15 -10.80 -2.41
C THR A 143 1.95 -10.10 -3.04
N ILE A 144 2.04 -9.69 -4.32
CA ILE A 144 0.94 -8.96 -4.99
C ILE A 144 -0.30 -9.83 -5.21
N PRO A 145 -0.22 -11.12 -5.61
CA PRO A 145 -1.40 -11.99 -5.64
C PRO A 145 -2.11 -12.10 -4.30
N ILE A 146 -1.36 -12.17 -3.20
CA ILE A 146 -1.93 -12.21 -1.86
C ILE A 146 -2.64 -10.89 -1.53
N ALA A 147 -2.03 -9.77 -1.87
CA ALA A 147 -2.65 -8.45 -1.72
C ALA A 147 -3.93 -8.32 -2.55
N ALA A 148 -3.94 -8.87 -3.79
CA ALA A 148 -5.12 -8.91 -4.65
C ALA A 148 -6.25 -9.75 -4.05
N VAL A 149 -5.94 -10.92 -3.47
CA VAL A 149 -6.92 -11.75 -2.77
C VAL A 149 -7.52 -11.00 -1.57
N VAL A 150 -6.69 -10.39 -0.74
CA VAL A 150 -7.14 -9.60 0.42
C VAL A 150 -8.03 -8.43 -0.01
N ALA A 151 -7.61 -7.67 -1.01
CA ALA A 151 -8.41 -6.58 -1.57
C ALA A 151 -9.71 -7.09 -2.21
N GLY A 152 -9.71 -8.32 -2.73
CA GLY A 152 -10.85 -8.99 -3.35
C GLY A 152 -12.00 -9.23 -2.38
N PHE A 153 -11.73 -9.60 -1.15
CA PHE A 153 -12.79 -9.80 -0.15
C PHE A 153 -13.64 -8.54 0.08
N ILE A 154 -13.03 -7.37 -0.05
CA ILE A 154 -13.71 -6.08 0.14
C ILE A 154 -14.11 -5.47 -1.21
N GLY A 155 -13.25 -5.62 -2.22
CA GLY A 155 -13.37 -4.95 -3.51
C GLY A 155 -14.30 -5.63 -4.50
N LEU A 156 -14.37 -6.97 -4.49
CA LEU A 156 -15.19 -7.73 -5.42
C LEU A 156 -16.69 -7.38 -5.33
N PRO A 157 -17.29 -7.29 -4.14
CA PRO A 157 -18.69 -6.87 -4.02
C PRO A 157 -18.94 -5.45 -4.56
N GLN A 158 -17.97 -4.55 -4.44
CA GLN A 158 -18.07 -3.18 -4.96
C GLN A 158 -17.83 -3.07 -6.47
N ALA A 159 -17.04 -3.98 -7.04
CA ALA A 159 -16.76 -4.03 -8.46
C ALA A 159 -17.89 -4.74 -9.24
N TRP A 160 -18.60 -5.66 -8.58
CA TRP A 160 -19.62 -6.48 -9.20
C TRP A 160 -20.72 -5.62 -9.85
N GLY A 161 -21.00 -5.85 -11.12
CA GLY A 161 -21.98 -5.06 -11.90
C GLY A 161 -21.46 -3.74 -12.49
N HIS A 162 -20.24 -3.31 -12.16
CA HIS A 162 -19.62 -2.09 -12.67
C HIS A 162 -18.39 -2.35 -13.54
N ILE A 163 -18.11 -3.61 -13.85
CA ILE A 163 -16.97 -4.02 -14.69
C ILE A 163 -17.35 -3.79 -16.15
N THR A 164 -16.79 -2.75 -16.75
CA THR A 164 -16.95 -2.40 -18.16
C THR A 164 -15.58 -2.40 -18.85
N VAL A 165 -15.57 -2.54 -20.18
CA VAL A 165 -14.31 -2.53 -20.96
C VAL A 165 -13.44 -1.30 -20.66
N PRO A 166 -13.97 -0.06 -20.59
CA PRO A 166 -13.17 1.10 -20.21
C PRO A 166 -12.57 1.00 -18.81
N VAL A 167 -13.32 0.48 -17.83
CA VAL A 167 -12.84 0.29 -16.45
C VAL A 167 -11.68 -0.71 -16.42
N LEU A 168 -11.78 -1.80 -17.17
CA LEU A 168 -10.69 -2.78 -17.28
C LEU A 168 -9.44 -2.19 -17.93
N ALA A 169 -9.61 -1.43 -19.02
CA ALA A 169 -8.50 -0.79 -19.72
C ALA A 169 -7.76 0.22 -18.82
N ILE A 170 -8.51 1.08 -18.10
CA ILE A 170 -7.93 2.04 -17.15
C ILE A 170 -7.23 1.31 -16.00
N SER A 171 -7.86 0.27 -15.44
CA SER A 171 -7.28 -0.51 -14.32
C SER A 171 -6.00 -1.25 -14.73
N LEU A 172 -5.93 -1.72 -15.97
CA LEU A 172 -4.72 -2.33 -16.54
C LEU A 172 -3.60 -1.30 -16.73
N GLY A 173 -3.95 -0.09 -17.17
CA GLY A 173 -2.97 1.00 -17.33
C GLY A 173 -2.43 1.55 -16.00
N LEU A 174 -3.13 1.29 -14.88
CA LEU A 174 -2.73 1.69 -13.53
C LEU A 174 -2.01 0.57 -12.74
N ALA A 175 -1.95 -0.65 -13.27
CA ALA A 175 -1.34 -1.82 -12.64
C ALA A 175 0.16 -1.90 -12.90
#